data_107bd2bced925c84c5a826062370d339
#
_entry.id   107bd2bced925c84c5a826062370d339
#
_cell.length_a   1.000
_cell.length_b   1.000
_cell.length_c   1.000
_cell.angle_alpha   90.00
_cell.angle_beta   90.00
_cell.angle_gamma   90.00
#
_symmetry.space_group_name_H-M   'P 1'
#
loop_
_entity.id
_entity.type
_entity.pdbx_description
1 polymer ?
#
loop_
_entity_poly.entity_id
_entity_poly.type
_entity_poly.pdbx_seq_one_letter_code
_entity_poly.pdbx_strand_id
1 'polypeptide(L)'
;MPLLLARQAQESANVVIGTCVERLSLPKRIAWQYLRMLTGLGLRDFTSGLRLYDASAMRILATPEASLLDFQDVGVLMLLAGKGLRISETPVTMRARIEGHSRVFASWAMVARYMFNTTILCISRLDFGSRNNAAKARG
;
A
#
# COMPACT_ATOMS: atom_id res chain seq x y z
N MET A 1 6.76 -14.34 10.56
CA MET A 1 7.93 -14.10 9.70
C MET A 1 8.22 -15.21 8.69
N PRO A 2 8.28 -16.52 9.00
CA PRO A 2 8.63 -17.54 8.01
C PRO A 2 7.69 -17.56 6.78
N LEU A 3 6.39 -17.33 6.96
CA LEU A 3 5.42 -17.31 5.85
C LEU A 3 5.69 -16.18 4.83
N LEU A 4 6.08 -14.97 5.29
CA LEU A 4 6.39 -13.87 4.39
C LEU A 4 7.67 -14.13 3.60
N LEU A 5 8.69 -14.70 4.25
CA LEU A 5 9.94 -15.08 3.58
C LEU A 5 9.72 -16.18 2.53
N ALA A 6 8.94 -17.20 2.88
CA ALA A 6 8.59 -18.26 1.94
C ALA A 6 7.82 -17.69 0.71
N ARG A 7 6.87 -16.79 0.94
CA ARG A 7 6.11 -16.14 -0.13
C ARG A 7 6.99 -15.28 -1.01
N GLN A 8 7.92 -14.52 -0.40
CA GLN A 8 8.88 -13.70 -1.13
C GLN A 8 9.73 -14.55 -2.09
N ALA A 9 10.25 -15.67 -1.60
CA ALA A 9 11.06 -16.58 -2.40
C ALA A 9 10.25 -17.24 -3.54
N GLN A 10 9.01 -17.68 -3.26
CA GLN A 10 8.15 -18.34 -4.24
C GLN A 10 7.75 -17.42 -5.40
N GLU A 11 7.44 -16.18 -5.13
CA GLU A 11 6.93 -15.23 -6.14
C GLU A 11 7.98 -14.25 -6.63
N SER A 12 9.22 -14.33 -6.12
CA SER A 12 10.26 -13.34 -6.38
C SER A 12 9.74 -11.92 -6.15
N ALA A 13 8.96 -11.74 -5.07
CA ALA A 13 8.32 -10.47 -4.74
C ALA A 13 9.30 -9.55 -4.02
N ASN A 14 9.30 -8.27 -4.40
CA ASN A 14 10.11 -7.25 -3.72
C ASN A 14 9.46 -6.79 -2.41
N VAL A 15 8.12 -6.87 -2.35
CA VAL A 15 7.35 -6.52 -1.16
C VAL A 15 6.34 -7.63 -0.87
N VAL A 16 6.28 -8.09 0.37
CA VAL A 16 5.25 -9.04 0.82
C VAL A 16 4.48 -8.43 1.98
N ILE A 17 3.16 -8.39 1.84
CA ILE A 17 2.24 -7.84 2.84
C ILE A 17 1.53 -9.00 3.54
N GLY A 18 1.60 -9.03 4.86
CA GLY A 18 0.83 -9.96 5.68
C GLY A 18 -0.59 -9.44 5.86
N THR A 19 -1.60 -10.11 5.28
CA THR A 19 -2.99 -9.68 5.32
C THR A 19 -3.79 -10.43 6.36
N CYS A 20 -4.67 -9.73 7.09
CA CYS A 20 -5.63 -10.32 8.02
C CYS A 20 -7.05 -10.05 7.51
N VAL A 21 -7.50 -10.84 6.56
CA VAL A 21 -8.77 -10.65 5.84
C VAL A 21 -10.00 -10.83 6.73
N GLU A 22 -9.89 -11.64 7.79
CA GLU A 22 -10.99 -11.99 8.69
C GLU A 22 -11.57 -10.82 9.50
N ARG A 23 -10.87 -9.68 9.52
CA ARG A 23 -11.24 -8.50 10.33
C ARG A 23 -11.74 -7.30 9.52
N LEU A 24 -12.01 -7.50 8.24
CA LEU A 24 -12.49 -6.40 7.40
C LEU A 24 -13.99 -6.18 7.62
N SER A 25 -14.35 -5.12 8.33
CA SER A 25 -15.73 -4.63 8.39
C SER A 25 -16.23 -4.19 7.00
N LEU A 26 -17.56 -4.24 6.77
CA LEU A 26 -18.16 -3.83 5.50
C LEU A 26 -17.67 -2.45 5.00
N PRO A 27 -17.60 -1.41 5.83
CA PRO A 27 -17.08 -0.11 5.41
C PRO A 27 -15.63 -0.13 4.91
N LYS A 28 -14.79 -0.92 5.57
CA LYS A 28 -13.41 -1.12 5.12
C LYS A 28 -13.34 -1.81 3.76
N ARG A 29 -14.21 -2.80 3.53
CA ARG A 29 -14.28 -3.50 2.23
C ARG A 29 -14.62 -2.53 1.10
N ILE A 30 -15.56 -1.61 1.31
CA ILE A 30 -15.93 -0.58 0.34
C ILE A 30 -14.76 0.37 0.10
N ALA A 31 -14.11 0.85 1.16
CA ALA A 31 -12.94 1.72 1.07
C ALA A 31 -11.79 1.05 0.30
N TRP A 32 -11.53 -0.23 0.55
CA TRP A 32 -10.49 -0.99 -0.16
C TRP A 32 -10.85 -1.25 -1.61
N GLN A 33 -12.12 -1.47 -1.93
CA GLN A 33 -12.60 -1.56 -3.31
C GLN A 33 -12.33 -0.26 -4.06
N TYR A 34 -12.67 0.87 -3.46
CA TYR A 34 -12.41 2.20 -4.01
C TYR A 34 -10.90 2.43 -4.24
N LEU A 35 -10.05 2.13 -3.25
CA LEU A 35 -8.61 2.27 -3.37
C LEU A 35 -8.02 1.36 -4.46
N ARG A 36 -8.52 0.14 -4.62
CA ARG A 36 -8.12 -0.76 -5.72
C ARG A 36 -8.42 -0.16 -7.08
N MET A 37 -9.62 0.41 -7.24
CA MET A 37 -10.00 1.07 -8.50
C MET A 37 -9.13 2.30 -8.77
N LEU A 38 -8.84 3.08 -7.74
CA LEU A 38 -8.07 4.31 -7.85
C LEU A 38 -6.57 4.08 -8.11
N THR A 39 -5.98 3.09 -7.44
CA THR A 39 -4.54 2.80 -7.52
C THR A 39 -4.16 1.80 -8.60
N GLY A 40 -5.12 1.02 -9.09
CA GLY A 40 -4.86 -0.13 -9.96
C GLY A 40 -4.15 -1.31 -9.27
N LEU A 41 -3.90 -1.22 -7.95
CA LEU A 41 -3.26 -2.28 -7.18
C LEU A 41 -4.30 -3.30 -6.72
N GLY A 42 -4.11 -4.58 -7.05
CA GLY A 42 -5.01 -5.68 -6.70
C GLY A 42 -4.94 -6.11 -5.23
N LEU A 43 -4.50 -5.25 -4.33
CA LEU A 43 -4.28 -5.57 -2.92
C LEU A 43 -5.58 -5.68 -2.12
N ARG A 44 -5.57 -6.59 -1.14
CA ARG A 44 -6.72 -6.84 -0.23
C ARG A 44 -6.64 -6.01 1.04
N ASP A 45 -5.43 -5.70 1.51
CA ASP A 45 -5.22 -4.92 2.72
C ASP A 45 -4.12 -3.87 2.52
N PHE A 46 -4.51 -2.62 2.33
CA PHE A 46 -3.60 -1.49 2.16
C PHE A 46 -2.98 -0.99 3.46
N THR A 47 -3.56 -1.34 4.61
CA THR A 47 -3.17 -0.79 5.93
C THR A 47 -2.47 -1.78 6.83
N SER A 48 -2.15 -2.97 6.34
CA SER A 48 -1.37 -3.92 7.12
C SER A 48 0.03 -3.36 7.36
N GLY A 49 0.39 -3.23 8.63
CA GLY A 49 1.74 -2.83 9.05
C GLY A 49 2.76 -3.97 8.99
N LEU A 50 2.30 -5.20 8.77
CA LEU A 50 3.21 -6.36 8.63
C LEU A 50 3.66 -6.48 7.18
N ARG A 51 4.85 -5.97 6.90
CA ARG A 51 5.43 -5.94 5.55
C ARG A 51 6.87 -6.40 5.58
N LEU A 52 7.27 -7.11 4.53
CA LEU A 52 8.64 -7.51 4.26
C LEU A 52 9.07 -6.81 2.96
N TYR A 53 10.20 -6.13 3.00
CA TYR A 53 10.79 -5.44 1.87
C TYR A 53 12.12 -6.07 1.52
N ASP A 54 12.42 -6.23 0.25
CA ASP A 54 13.76 -6.59 -0.20
C ASP A 54 14.70 -5.37 -0.25
N ALA A 55 15.96 -5.62 -0.59
CA ALA A 55 16.96 -4.56 -0.69
C ALA A 55 16.63 -3.53 -1.78
N SER A 56 15.95 -3.92 -2.86
CA SER A 56 15.56 -3.02 -3.95
C SER A 56 14.46 -2.07 -3.50
N ALA A 57 13.44 -2.60 -2.82
CA ALA A 57 12.37 -1.79 -2.23
C ALA A 57 12.94 -0.82 -1.18
N MET A 58 13.84 -1.30 -0.31
CA MET A 58 14.47 -0.46 0.72
C MET A 58 15.29 0.69 0.13
N ARG A 59 16.00 0.48 -0.98
CA ARG A 59 16.73 1.57 -1.66
C ARG A 59 15.79 2.66 -2.15
N ILE A 60 14.63 2.30 -2.69
CA ILE A 60 13.62 3.28 -3.13
C ILE A 60 13.03 4.01 -1.94
N LEU A 61 12.72 3.31 -0.85
CA LEU A 61 12.18 3.91 0.37
C LEU A 61 13.17 4.86 1.07
N ALA A 62 14.45 4.69 0.84
CA ALA A 62 15.49 5.58 1.36
C ALA A 62 15.65 6.88 0.52
N THR A 63 14.89 7.06 -0.56
CA THR A 63 14.96 8.28 -1.38
C THR A 63 14.15 9.43 -0.76
N PRO A 64 14.54 10.69 -1.04
CA PRO A 64 13.75 11.85 -0.62
C PRO A 64 12.31 11.82 -1.14
N GLU A 65 12.08 11.24 -2.33
CA GLU A 65 10.74 11.07 -2.92
C GLU A 65 9.82 10.25 -2.01
N ALA A 66 10.34 9.18 -1.41
CA ALA A 66 9.59 8.35 -0.47
C ALA A 66 9.29 9.09 0.84
N SER A 67 10.23 9.91 1.32
CA SER A 67 10.06 10.71 2.54
C SER A 67 8.93 11.74 2.43
N LEU A 68 8.70 12.29 1.24
CA LEU A 68 7.62 13.23 0.98
C LEU A 68 6.21 12.60 1.07
N LEU A 69 6.13 11.27 1.09
CA LEU A 69 4.86 10.55 1.21
C LEU A 69 4.33 10.47 2.64
N ASP A 70 5.07 11.06 3.60
CA ASP A 70 4.71 11.06 5.03
C ASP A 70 4.34 9.65 5.53
N PHE A 71 5.07 8.64 5.02
CA PHE A 71 4.86 7.21 5.28
C PHE A 71 3.41 6.72 5.09
N GLN A 72 2.64 7.39 4.25
CA GLN A 72 1.29 6.93 3.92
C GLN A 72 1.36 5.57 3.22
N ASP A 73 0.74 4.58 3.83
CA ASP A 73 0.78 3.18 3.39
C ASP A 73 0.47 2.98 1.90
N VAL A 74 -0.56 3.64 1.40
CA VAL A 74 -0.96 3.55 -0.01
C VAL A 74 0.04 4.25 -0.93
N GLY A 75 0.52 5.43 -0.53
CA GLY A 75 1.49 6.20 -1.31
C GLY A 75 2.80 5.46 -1.53
N VAL A 76 3.29 4.82 -0.48
CA VAL A 76 4.50 3.98 -0.54
C VAL A 76 4.31 2.80 -1.50
N LEU A 77 3.17 2.10 -1.42
CA LEU A 77 2.89 0.97 -2.31
C LEU A 77 2.76 1.40 -3.77
N MET A 78 2.12 2.55 -4.03
CA MET A 78 2.05 3.12 -5.38
C MET A 78 3.43 3.52 -5.91
N LEU A 79 4.29 4.09 -5.08
CA LEU A 79 5.66 4.43 -5.47
C LEU A 79 6.43 3.18 -5.90
N LEU A 80 6.41 2.15 -5.06
CA LEU A 80 7.12 0.90 -5.33
C LEU A 80 6.57 0.18 -6.58
N ALA A 81 5.26 0.10 -6.74
CA ALA A 81 4.63 -0.46 -7.92
C ALA A 81 4.94 0.35 -9.19
N GLY A 82 4.94 1.69 -9.10
CA GLY A 82 5.30 2.59 -10.19
C GLY A 82 6.76 2.47 -10.64
N LYS A 83 7.64 2.02 -9.75
CA LYS A 83 9.04 1.67 -10.07
C LYS A 83 9.20 0.22 -10.59
N GLY A 84 8.08 -0.49 -10.83
CA GLY A 84 8.07 -1.84 -11.39
C GLY A 84 8.34 -2.96 -10.40
N LEU A 85 8.29 -2.68 -9.08
CA LEU A 85 8.50 -3.72 -8.08
C LEU A 85 7.24 -4.58 -7.89
N ARG A 86 7.47 -5.87 -7.68
CA ARG A 86 6.42 -6.85 -7.41
C ARG A 86 5.96 -6.77 -5.97
N ILE A 87 4.66 -6.59 -5.78
CA ILE A 87 4.00 -6.60 -4.47
C ILE A 87 3.13 -7.84 -4.39
N SER A 88 3.31 -8.64 -3.34
CA SER A 88 2.53 -9.84 -3.07
C SER A 88 1.88 -9.77 -1.70
N GLU A 89 0.84 -10.57 -1.50
CA GLU A 89 0.14 -10.69 -0.23
C GLU A 89 0.15 -12.13 0.25
N THR A 90 0.26 -12.30 1.56
CA THR A 90 0.11 -13.61 2.20
C THR A 90 -0.84 -13.50 3.39
N PRO A 91 -1.83 -14.40 3.52
CA PRO A 91 -2.68 -14.41 4.69
C PRO A 91 -1.85 -14.78 5.94
N VAL A 92 -2.03 -14.00 6.98
CA VAL A 92 -1.39 -14.25 8.27
C VAL A 92 -2.44 -14.31 9.37
N THR A 93 -2.32 -15.28 10.25
CA THR A 93 -3.15 -15.36 11.45
C THR A 93 -2.59 -14.40 12.48
N MET A 94 -3.26 -13.30 12.72
CA MET A 94 -2.90 -12.39 13.81
C MET A 94 -3.73 -12.73 15.03
N ARG A 95 -3.08 -12.89 16.19
CA ARG A 95 -3.78 -12.99 17.46
C ARG A 95 -4.68 -11.76 17.66
N ALA A 96 -5.90 -12.00 18.12
CA ALA A 96 -6.79 -10.91 18.50
C ALA A 96 -6.06 -10.02 19.51
N ARG A 97 -6.06 -8.70 19.29
CA ARG A 97 -5.68 -7.76 20.35
C ARG A 97 -6.61 -8.01 21.54
N ILE A 98 -6.04 -8.38 22.65
CA ILE A 98 -6.79 -8.65 23.89
C ILE A 98 -7.42 -7.34 24.42
N GLU A 99 -6.80 -6.19 24.12
CA GLU A 99 -7.32 -4.86 24.48
C GLU A 99 -6.96 -3.81 23.42
N GLY A 100 -7.91 -2.93 23.15
CA GLY A 100 -7.69 -1.67 22.41
C GLY A 100 -8.41 -1.52 21.07
N HIS A 101 -9.10 -0.40 20.94
CA HIS A 101 -9.66 0.05 19.66
C HIS A 101 -8.56 0.43 18.68
N SER A 102 -8.81 0.25 17.37
CA SER A 102 -7.89 0.69 16.32
C SER A 102 -7.63 2.20 16.44
N ARG A 103 -6.41 2.61 16.73
CA ARG A 103 -6.04 4.03 16.84
C ARG A 103 -6.16 4.76 15.49
N VAL A 104 -6.00 4.04 14.39
CA VAL A 104 -6.00 4.63 13.04
C VAL A 104 -7.43 4.88 12.52
N PHE A 105 -8.41 4.09 12.98
CA PHE A 105 -9.79 4.17 12.53
C PHE A 105 -10.76 4.37 13.70
N ALA A 106 -10.38 5.21 14.65
CA ALA A 106 -11.21 5.50 15.83
C ALA A 106 -12.46 6.31 15.51
N SER A 107 -12.49 7.03 14.38
CA SER A 107 -13.67 7.79 13.95
C SER A 107 -13.83 7.81 12.43
N TRP A 108 -15.07 7.95 11.97
CA TRP A 108 -15.40 8.12 10.56
C TRP A 108 -14.74 9.34 9.91
N ALA A 109 -14.54 10.40 10.67
CA ALA A 109 -13.84 11.60 10.21
C ALA A 109 -12.37 11.29 9.85
N MET A 110 -11.70 10.45 10.63
CA MET A 110 -10.33 10.02 10.32
C MET A 110 -10.28 9.15 9.07
N VAL A 111 -11.25 8.25 8.89
CA VAL A 111 -11.34 7.43 7.66
C VAL A 111 -11.59 8.32 6.44
N ALA A 112 -12.53 9.25 6.52
CA ALA A 112 -12.82 10.19 5.43
C ALA A 112 -11.60 11.06 5.08
N ARG A 113 -10.90 11.60 6.09
CA ARG A 113 -9.67 12.37 5.90
C ARG A 113 -8.57 11.53 5.24
N TYR A 114 -8.39 10.30 5.69
CA TYR A 114 -7.42 9.38 5.09
C TYR A 114 -7.76 9.11 3.62
N MET A 115 -9.02 8.79 3.31
CA MET A 115 -9.50 8.55 1.95
C MET A 115 -9.31 9.78 1.07
N PHE A 116 -9.63 10.98 1.57
CA PHE A 116 -9.46 12.24 0.84
C PHE A 116 -7.99 12.52 0.51
N ASN A 117 -7.11 12.44 1.51
CA ASN A 117 -5.67 12.66 1.30
C ASN A 117 -5.08 11.63 0.32
N THR A 118 -5.47 10.36 0.46
CA THR A 118 -5.02 9.31 -0.45
C THR A 118 -5.53 9.54 -1.87
N THR A 119 -6.76 10.00 -2.03
CA THR A 119 -7.33 10.33 -3.35
C THR A 119 -6.56 11.45 -4.03
N ILE A 120 -6.27 12.55 -3.32
CA ILE A 120 -5.47 13.68 -3.85
C ILE A 120 -4.08 13.17 -4.27
N LEU A 121 -3.44 12.36 -3.43
CA LEU A 121 -2.13 11.80 -3.71
C LEU A 121 -2.14 10.89 -4.96
N CYS A 122 -3.16 10.07 -5.14
CA CYS A 122 -3.31 9.22 -6.31
C CYS A 122 -3.52 10.05 -7.58
N ILE A 123 -4.40 11.05 -7.55
CA ILE A 123 -4.68 11.93 -8.70
C ILE A 123 -3.41 12.69 -9.10
N SER A 124 -2.70 13.27 -8.14
CA SER A 124 -1.47 14.02 -8.43
C SER A 124 -0.39 13.14 -9.09
N ARG A 125 -0.31 11.86 -8.73
CA ARG A 125 0.65 10.92 -9.34
C ARG A 125 0.25 10.44 -10.73
N LEU A 126 -1.03 10.28 -11.00
CA LEU A 126 -1.52 9.96 -12.35
C LEU A 126 -1.17 11.07 -13.34
N ASP A 127 -1.29 12.34 -12.93
CA ASP A 127 -0.92 13.50 -13.74
C ASP A 127 0.58 13.57 -14.02
N PHE A 128 1.42 13.28 -13.04
CA PHE A 128 2.87 13.26 -13.23
C PHE A 128 3.33 12.12 -14.15
N GLY A 129 2.71 10.94 -14.06
CA GLY A 129 3.00 9.80 -14.93
C GLY A 129 2.67 10.07 -16.40
N SER A 130 1.55 10.73 -16.65
CA SER A 130 1.11 11.14 -18.00
C SER A 130 2.05 12.16 -18.61
N ARG A 131 2.50 13.16 -17.86
CA ARG A 131 3.43 14.20 -18.33
C ARG A 131 4.81 13.66 -18.68
N ASN A 132 5.35 12.75 -17.89
CA ASN A 132 6.65 12.13 -18.15
C ASN A 132 6.62 11.22 -19.40
N ASN A 133 5.53 10.50 -19.64
CA ASN A 133 5.36 9.69 -20.84
C ASN A 133 5.21 10.56 -22.09
N ALA A 134 4.52 11.69 -22.02
CA ALA A 134 4.39 12.64 -23.11
C ALA A 134 5.72 13.34 -23.46
N ALA A 135 6.55 13.63 -22.46
CA ALA A 135 7.87 14.20 -22.67
C ALA A 135 8.85 13.19 -23.34
N LYS A 136 8.77 11.92 -22.95
CA LYS A 136 9.63 10.86 -23.51
C LYS A 136 9.23 10.44 -24.92
N ALA A 137 8.00 10.70 -25.34
CA ALA A 137 7.51 10.42 -26.70
C ALA A 137 7.85 11.55 -27.71
N ARG A 138 8.36 12.68 -27.26
CA ARG A 138 8.70 13.86 -28.09
C ARG A 138 10.21 14.09 -28.26
N GLY A 139 11.05 13.27 -27.65
CA GLY A 139 12.51 13.32 -27.77
C GLY A 139 13.05 12.08 -28.50
#